data_3f7f0468e7102b1fc322eb51ff344512
#
_entry.id   3f7f0468e7102b1fc322eb51ff344512
#
_cell.length_a   1.000
_cell.length_b   1.000
_cell.length_c   1.000
_cell.angle_alpha   90.00
_cell.angle_beta   90.00
_cell.angle_gamma   90.00
#
_symmetry.space_group_name_H-M   'P 1'
#
loop_
_entity.id
_entity.type
_entity.pdbx_description
1 polymer ?
#
loop_
_entity_poly.entity_id
_entity_poly.type
_entity_poly.pdbx_seq_one_letter_code
_entity_poly.pdbx_strand_id
1 'polypeptide(L)'
;MTRSILLPLISMTAFAFSTAVSAAQDPLSDLRAVLQRYPAKDPFAVSASLQVKGDAQGTADARAGSTSFEAEFGPGGLVIRVPPSALGAAESEAENKKRDPENLTPTRTAMVAVTIFDVIDAMDSAAMLLNDLDRATLIDQTPSMHAGKPATLLRIKVKPTLAGTRSRLVNEPKIELRVWVDSNGIPVAAERDSNYSVSFLVVKAGNVRKERWEFSTFGDRLYASRNDEDNRASAVGKSIVSSRSVTYAPK
;
A
#
# COMPACT_ATOMS: atom_id res chain seq x y z
N MET A 1 -12.45 80.05 -48.00
CA MET A 1 -13.01 78.72 -47.78
C MET A 1 -11.88 77.77 -47.37
N THR A 2 -11.64 77.62 -46.07
CA THR A 2 -10.52 76.86 -45.54
C THR A 2 -11.12 75.57 -44.82
N ARG A 3 -10.85 74.41 -45.38
CA ARG A 3 -11.30 73.09 -44.78
C ARG A 3 -10.16 72.58 -43.89
N SER A 4 -10.51 72.51 -42.59
CA SER A 4 -9.67 71.81 -41.57
C SER A 4 -9.98 70.31 -41.60
N ILE A 5 -8.93 69.51 -41.77
CA ILE A 5 -8.99 68.04 -41.68
C ILE A 5 -8.54 67.66 -40.29
N LEU A 6 -9.48 67.10 -39.49
CA LEU A 6 -9.18 66.44 -38.19
C LEU A 6 -8.76 65.00 -38.47
N LEU A 7 -7.55 64.61 -38.04
CA LEU A 7 -7.11 63.22 -37.95
C LEU A 7 -7.50 62.65 -36.60
N PRO A 8 -8.07 61.43 -36.53
CA PRO A 8 -8.27 60.74 -35.24
C PRO A 8 -6.99 60.04 -34.80
N LEU A 9 -6.61 60.32 -33.56
CA LEU A 9 -5.49 59.67 -32.87
C LEU A 9 -6.02 58.28 -32.39
N ILE A 10 -5.52 57.19 -33.00
CA ILE A 10 -5.79 55.81 -32.55
C ILE A 10 -4.84 55.48 -31.41
N SER A 11 -5.38 55.42 -30.18
CA SER A 11 -4.64 55.00 -28.99
C SER A 11 -4.57 53.46 -28.95
N MET A 12 -3.37 52.92 -29.19
CA MET A 12 -3.10 51.50 -29.20
C MET A 12 -2.77 51.06 -27.75
N THR A 13 -3.76 50.56 -27.02
CA THR A 13 -3.56 50.01 -25.66
C THR A 13 -2.90 48.65 -25.79
N ALA A 14 -1.63 48.54 -25.44
CA ALA A 14 -0.89 47.27 -25.37
C ALA A 14 -1.35 46.50 -24.14
N PHE A 15 -2.10 45.42 -24.33
CA PHE A 15 -2.38 44.46 -23.30
C PHE A 15 -1.12 43.59 -23.06
N ALA A 16 -0.42 43.85 -21.96
CA ALA A 16 0.64 43.00 -21.48
C ALA A 16 0.00 41.72 -20.86
N PHE A 17 -0.01 40.62 -21.59
CA PHE A 17 -0.30 39.31 -21.04
C PHE A 17 0.87 38.90 -20.11
N SER A 18 0.70 39.10 -18.80
CA SER A 18 1.53 38.46 -17.78
C SER A 18 1.22 36.99 -17.77
N THR A 19 2.00 36.16 -18.44
CA THR A 19 2.01 34.71 -18.24
C THR A 19 2.60 34.47 -16.86
N ALA A 20 1.73 34.31 -15.85
CA ALA A 20 2.13 33.75 -14.58
C ALA A 20 2.67 32.32 -14.85
N VAL A 21 3.99 32.18 -14.85
CA VAL A 21 4.63 30.85 -14.78
C VAL A 21 4.21 30.28 -13.44
N SER A 22 3.14 29.46 -13.43
CA SER A 22 2.81 28.62 -12.30
C SER A 22 4.02 27.71 -12.10
N ALA A 23 4.76 27.90 -11.01
CA ALA A 23 5.80 26.96 -10.62
C ALA A 23 5.12 25.59 -10.56
N ALA A 24 5.60 24.64 -11.36
CA ALA A 24 5.07 23.28 -11.35
C ALA A 24 5.20 22.77 -9.92
N GLN A 25 4.04 22.62 -9.25
CA GLN A 25 3.98 22.09 -7.89
C GLN A 25 4.55 20.67 -7.92
N ASP A 26 5.42 20.33 -6.97
CA ASP A 26 5.98 18.98 -6.85
C ASP A 26 4.86 18.01 -6.44
N PRO A 27 4.49 17.04 -7.30
CA PRO A 27 3.39 16.11 -7.02
C PRO A 27 3.56 15.33 -5.73
N LEU A 28 4.79 15.07 -5.28
CA LEU A 28 5.04 14.41 -4.00
C LEU A 28 4.76 15.34 -2.82
N SER A 29 5.04 16.62 -2.96
CA SER A 29 4.68 17.62 -1.94
C SER A 29 3.17 17.78 -1.81
N ASP A 30 2.45 17.78 -2.94
CA ASP A 30 0.98 17.82 -2.95
C ASP A 30 0.38 16.57 -2.30
N LEU A 31 0.88 15.39 -2.64
CA LEU A 31 0.45 14.14 -2.02
C LEU A 31 0.71 14.15 -0.50
N ARG A 32 1.89 14.62 -0.05
CA ARG A 32 2.17 14.78 1.40
C ARG A 32 1.18 15.69 2.08
N ALA A 33 0.88 16.85 1.48
CA ALA A 33 -0.07 17.82 2.05
C ALA A 33 -1.48 17.22 2.17
N VAL A 34 -1.89 16.40 1.21
CA VAL A 34 -3.17 15.68 1.27
C VAL A 34 -3.17 14.64 2.39
N LEU A 35 -2.13 13.80 2.47
CA LEU A 35 -2.01 12.75 3.49
C LEU A 35 -1.98 13.32 4.93
N GLN A 36 -1.34 14.48 5.13
CA GLN A 36 -1.30 15.16 6.43
C GLN A 36 -2.67 15.64 6.92
N ARG A 37 -3.69 15.69 6.05
CA ARG A 37 -5.08 15.98 6.45
C ARG A 37 -5.77 14.81 7.15
N TYR A 38 -5.13 13.62 7.16
CA TYR A 38 -5.63 12.40 7.78
C TYR A 38 -4.73 11.98 8.95
N PRO A 39 -4.76 12.72 10.09
CA PRO A 39 -3.84 12.49 11.21
C PRO A 39 -4.19 11.27 12.06
N ALA A 40 -5.30 10.59 11.78
CA ALA A 40 -5.75 9.35 12.42
C ALA A 40 -5.81 9.44 13.97
N LYS A 41 -6.29 10.56 14.52
CA LYS A 41 -6.35 10.81 15.97
C LYS A 41 -7.55 10.16 16.64
N ASP A 42 -8.67 10.09 15.92
CA ASP A 42 -9.90 9.54 16.46
C ASP A 42 -9.80 8.01 16.59
N PRO A 43 -10.42 7.41 17.63
CA PRO A 43 -10.50 5.96 17.72
C PRO A 43 -11.20 5.38 16.48
N PHE A 44 -10.67 4.26 15.99
CA PHE A 44 -11.17 3.60 14.79
C PHE A 44 -11.22 2.10 14.99
N ALA A 45 -12.37 1.50 14.73
CA ALA A 45 -12.59 0.08 14.84
C ALA A 45 -13.04 -0.51 13.50
N VAL A 46 -12.53 -1.70 13.20
CA VAL A 46 -12.86 -2.44 11.98
C VAL A 46 -13.13 -3.90 12.28
N SER A 47 -13.99 -4.52 11.47
CA SER A 47 -14.05 -5.96 11.29
C SER A 47 -13.20 -6.33 10.08
N ALA A 48 -12.32 -7.32 10.21
CA ALA A 48 -11.45 -7.77 9.15
C ALA A 48 -11.72 -9.22 8.77
N SER A 49 -11.69 -9.52 7.47
CA SER A 49 -11.77 -10.86 6.90
C SER A 49 -10.50 -11.14 6.11
N LEU A 50 -9.88 -12.26 6.41
CA LEU A 50 -8.59 -12.68 5.85
C LEU A 50 -8.73 -13.99 5.09
N GLN A 51 -8.14 -14.04 3.91
CA GLN A 51 -7.95 -15.26 3.12
C GLN A 51 -6.47 -15.40 2.76
N VAL A 52 -5.97 -16.62 2.83
CA VAL A 52 -4.60 -16.99 2.47
C VAL A 52 -4.62 -18.16 1.52
N LYS A 53 -3.75 -18.12 0.52
CA LYS A 53 -3.44 -19.26 -0.36
C LYS A 53 -1.93 -19.34 -0.49
N GLY A 54 -1.39 -20.54 -0.52
CA GLY A 54 0.03 -20.75 -0.72
C GLY A 54 0.31 -22.11 -1.33
N ASP A 55 1.38 -22.17 -2.10
CA ASP A 55 1.94 -23.39 -2.66
C ASP A 55 3.46 -23.36 -2.44
N ALA A 56 3.99 -24.44 -1.89
CA ALA A 56 5.42 -24.66 -1.80
C ALA A 56 5.77 -25.74 -2.81
N GLN A 57 6.46 -25.37 -3.89
CA GLN A 57 6.91 -26.32 -4.88
C GLN A 57 7.75 -27.43 -4.24
N GLY A 58 7.31 -28.68 -4.39
CA GLY A 58 7.97 -29.85 -3.85
C GLY A 58 7.50 -30.31 -2.47
N THR A 59 6.44 -29.72 -1.93
CA THR A 59 5.73 -30.23 -0.76
C THR A 59 4.23 -30.28 -1.05
N ALA A 60 3.53 -31.28 -0.47
CA ALA A 60 2.07 -31.42 -0.54
C ALA A 60 1.32 -30.35 0.29
N ASP A 61 2.02 -29.36 0.80
CA ASP A 61 1.49 -28.32 1.70
C ASP A 61 0.84 -27.19 0.92
N ALA A 62 -0.35 -27.47 0.34
CA ALA A 62 -1.24 -26.40 -0.07
C ALA A 62 -1.70 -25.65 1.19
N ARG A 63 -1.19 -24.45 1.39
CA ARG A 63 -1.55 -23.59 2.52
C ARG A 63 -2.70 -22.70 2.12
N ALA A 64 -3.91 -23.15 2.38
CA ALA A 64 -5.09 -22.31 2.23
C ALA A 64 -5.77 -22.15 3.59
N GLY A 65 -6.29 -20.96 3.86
CA GLY A 65 -7.00 -20.70 5.10
C GLY A 65 -7.77 -19.41 5.08
N SER A 66 -8.72 -19.29 5.99
CA SER A 66 -9.46 -18.06 6.21
C SER A 66 -9.73 -17.88 7.70
N THR A 67 -9.81 -16.63 8.12
CA THR A 67 -10.21 -16.25 9.48
C THR A 67 -10.77 -14.84 9.46
N SER A 68 -11.33 -14.41 10.59
CA SER A 68 -11.74 -13.03 10.82
C SER A 68 -11.18 -12.53 12.15
N PHE A 69 -11.06 -11.24 12.29
CA PHE A 69 -10.68 -10.58 13.52
C PHE A 69 -11.31 -9.19 13.59
N GLU A 70 -11.31 -8.62 14.78
CA GLU A 70 -11.64 -7.21 15.00
C GLU A 70 -10.37 -6.48 15.39
N ALA A 71 -10.22 -5.26 14.91
CA ALA A 71 -9.13 -4.39 15.31
C ALA A 71 -9.66 -3.03 15.73
N GLU A 72 -9.09 -2.49 16.79
CA GLU A 72 -9.38 -1.15 17.29
C GLU A 72 -8.06 -0.40 17.48
N PHE A 73 -7.94 0.75 16.89
CA PHE A 73 -6.75 1.60 16.96
C PHE A 73 -7.13 2.97 17.50
N GLY A 74 -6.47 3.39 18.57
CA GLY A 74 -6.75 4.64 19.25
C GLY A 74 -5.61 5.07 20.17
N PRO A 75 -5.83 6.03 21.08
CA PRO A 75 -4.79 6.55 21.98
C PRO A 75 -4.13 5.49 22.87
N GLY A 76 -4.83 4.38 23.13
CA GLY A 76 -4.30 3.23 23.86
C GLY A 76 -3.47 2.25 23.01
N GLY A 77 -3.28 2.54 21.73
CA GLY A 77 -2.62 1.67 20.77
C GLY A 77 -3.57 0.76 20.00
N LEU A 78 -3.03 -0.29 19.39
CA LEU A 78 -3.78 -1.28 18.62
C LEU A 78 -4.21 -2.44 19.52
N VAL A 79 -5.50 -2.77 19.46
CA VAL A 79 -6.08 -3.97 20.08
C VAL A 79 -6.65 -4.85 18.97
N ILE A 80 -6.21 -6.10 18.90
CA ILE A 80 -6.76 -7.12 17.97
C ILE A 80 -7.51 -8.16 18.78
N ARG A 81 -8.74 -8.44 18.39
CA ARG A 81 -9.61 -9.45 19.01
C ARG A 81 -9.94 -10.53 17.99
N VAL A 82 -9.55 -11.75 18.27
CA VAL A 82 -9.93 -12.92 17.48
C VAL A 82 -11.21 -13.49 18.05
N PRO A 83 -12.25 -13.77 17.23
CA PRO A 83 -13.50 -14.36 17.71
C PRO A 83 -13.26 -15.72 18.37
N PRO A 84 -13.99 -16.05 19.45
CA PRO A 84 -13.88 -17.35 20.11
C PRO A 84 -14.09 -18.55 19.17
N SER A 85 -14.95 -18.40 18.17
CA SER A 85 -15.17 -19.44 17.15
C SER A 85 -13.92 -19.72 16.31
N ALA A 86 -13.14 -18.68 15.95
CA ALA A 86 -11.89 -18.87 15.22
C ALA A 86 -10.80 -19.47 16.11
N LEU A 87 -10.74 -19.11 17.39
CA LEU A 87 -9.82 -19.72 18.36
C LEU A 87 -10.15 -21.22 18.55
N GLY A 88 -11.42 -21.56 18.78
CA GLY A 88 -11.84 -22.95 18.93
C GLY A 88 -11.60 -23.79 17.67
N ALA A 89 -11.77 -23.22 16.47
CA ALA A 89 -11.42 -23.88 15.23
C ALA A 89 -9.91 -24.15 15.13
N ALA A 90 -9.08 -23.17 15.45
CA ALA A 90 -7.62 -23.30 15.43
C ALA A 90 -7.10 -24.33 16.45
N GLU A 91 -7.72 -24.42 17.64
CA GLU A 91 -7.41 -25.43 18.65
C GLU A 91 -7.78 -26.83 18.14
N SER A 92 -8.99 -27.01 17.60
CA SER A 92 -9.45 -28.29 17.04
C SER A 92 -8.55 -28.75 15.88
N GLU A 93 -8.14 -27.84 14.99
CA GLU A 93 -7.17 -28.10 13.91
C GLU A 93 -5.82 -28.56 14.49
N ALA A 94 -5.32 -27.92 15.54
CA ALA A 94 -4.06 -28.29 16.18
C ALA A 94 -4.11 -29.68 16.81
N GLU A 95 -5.21 -30.05 17.46
CA GLU A 95 -5.42 -31.39 18.04
C GLU A 95 -5.55 -32.47 16.95
N ASN A 96 -6.25 -32.17 15.85
CA ASN A 96 -6.34 -33.08 14.72
C ASN A 96 -4.96 -33.31 14.07
N LYS A 97 -4.15 -32.26 13.92
CA LYS A 97 -2.79 -32.36 13.36
C LYS A 97 -1.84 -33.17 14.26
N LYS A 98 -2.02 -33.17 15.59
CA LYS A 98 -1.26 -34.06 16.49
C LYS A 98 -1.59 -35.55 16.28
N ARG A 99 -2.84 -35.86 15.93
CA ARG A 99 -3.27 -37.24 15.66
C ARG A 99 -2.88 -37.71 14.26
N ASP A 100 -2.94 -36.80 13.30
CA ASP A 100 -2.58 -37.04 11.91
C ASP A 100 -1.83 -35.81 11.36
N PRO A 101 -0.49 -35.92 11.15
CA PRO A 101 0.33 -34.81 10.66
C PRO A 101 -0.06 -34.28 9.28
N GLU A 102 -0.80 -35.04 8.47
CA GLU A 102 -1.27 -34.62 7.14
C GLU A 102 -2.49 -33.69 7.21
N ASN A 103 -3.16 -33.59 8.37
CA ASN A 103 -4.30 -32.71 8.55
C ASN A 103 -3.91 -31.24 8.37
N LEU A 104 -4.70 -30.54 7.55
CA LEU A 104 -4.54 -29.11 7.31
C LEU A 104 -5.00 -28.29 8.52
N THR A 105 -4.39 -27.12 8.70
CA THR A 105 -4.74 -26.17 9.77
C THR A 105 -5.09 -24.80 9.14
N PRO A 106 -6.21 -24.68 8.40
CA PRO A 106 -6.53 -23.50 7.61
C PRO A 106 -6.73 -22.24 8.46
N THR A 107 -7.46 -22.33 9.58
CA THR A 107 -7.68 -21.19 10.46
C THR A 107 -6.36 -20.70 11.06
N ARG A 108 -5.55 -21.62 11.58
CA ARG A 108 -4.24 -21.30 12.14
C ARG A 108 -3.29 -20.73 11.08
N THR A 109 -3.30 -21.29 9.87
CA THR A 109 -2.51 -20.77 8.73
C THR A 109 -2.89 -19.33 8.42
N ALA A 110 -4.18 -19.01 8.41
CA ALA A 110 -4.63 -17.63 8.21
C ALA A 110 -4.22 -16.73 9.37
N MET A 111 -4.41 -17.14 10.63
CA MET A 111 -4.08 -16.31 11.80
C MET A 111 -2.61 -15.88 11.87
N VAL A 112 -1.67 -16.71 11.41
CA VAL A 112 -0.23 -16.37 11.41
C VAL A 112 0.21 -15.58 10.19
N ALA A 113 -0.65 -15.39 9.20
CA ALA A 113 -0.32 -14.72 7.95
C ALA A 113 -0.48 -13.19 8.02
N VAL A 114 -1.05 -12.64 9.08
CA VAL A 114 -1.18 -11.21 9.32
C VAL A 114 -0.31 -10.79 10.49
N THR A 115 0.49 -9.77 10.29
CA THR A 115 1.28 -9.18 11.36
C THR A 115 0.56 -7.96 11.95
N ILE A 116 0.97 -7.55 13.15
CA ILE A 116 0.49 -6.32 13.78
C ILE A 116 0.76 -5.11 12.88
N PHE A 117 1.91 -5.08 12.20
CA PHE A 117 2.28 -3.98 11.29
C PHE A 117 1.36 -3.91 10.08
N ASP A 118 0.95 -5.04 9.50
CA ASP A 118 -0.03 -5.05 8.40
C ASP A 118 -1.37 -4.40 8.81
N VAL A 119 -1.80 -4.65 10.05
CA VAL A 119 -3.04 -4.07 10.58
C VAL A 119 -2.89 -2.57 10.85
N ILE A 120 -1.75 -2.13 11.42
CA ILE A 120 -1.45 -0.71 11.63
C ILE A 120 -1.43 0.03 10.30
N ASP A 121 -0.68 -0.48 9.31
CA ASP A 121 -0.55 0.13 7.98
C ASP A 121 -1.90 0.20 7.26
N ALA A 122 -2.77 -0.80 7.44
CA ALA A 122 -4.11 -0.77 6.89
C ALA A 122 -5.02 0.25 7.60
N MET A 123 -4.95 0.36 8.93
CA MET A 123 -5.78 1.27 9.71
C MET A 123 -5.29 2.72 9.68
N ASP A 124 -4.02 2.96 9.33
CA ASP A 124 -3.41 4.28 9.17
C ASP A 124 -2.57 4.33 7.89
N SER A 125 -3.24 4.19 6.76
CA SER A 125 -2.59 4.18 5.45
C SER A 125 -1.97 5.53 5.08
N ALA A 126 -2.42 6.62 5.69
CA ALA A 126 -1.78 7.93 5.50
C ALA A 126 -0.36 7.93 6.07
N ALA A 127 -0.17 7.45 7.30
CA ALA A 127 1.16 7.33 7.92
C ALA A 127 2.06 6.35 7.16
N MET A 128 1.51 5.20 6.69
CA MET A 128 2.23 4.23 5.86
C MET A 128 2.77 4.90 4.59
N LEU A 129 1.93 5.63 3.84
CA LEU A 129 2.34 6.31 2.61
C LEU A 129 3.33 7.45 2.89
N LEU A 130 3.13 8.24 3.95
CA LEU A 130 4.05 9.31 4.35
C LEU A 130 5.46 8.76 4.64
N ASN A 131 5.56 7.64 5.35
CA ASN A 131 6.85 6.97 5.62
C ASN A 131 7.57 6.52 4.34
N ASP A 132 6.85 6.06 3.33
CA ASP A 132 7.46 5.77 2.03
C ASP A 132 7.90 7.03 1.30
N LEU A 133 7.08 8.10 1.35
CA LEU A 133 7.38 9.38 0.70
C LEU A 133 8.63 10.05 1.26
N ASP A 134 9.00 9.83 2.53
CA ASP A 134 10.22 10.39 3.13
C ASP A 134 11.50 9.97 2.39
N ARG A 135 11.44 8.87 1.65
CA ARG A 135 12.56 8.28 0.92
C ARG A 135 12.28 8.13 -0.57
N ALA A 136 11.30 8.89 -1.04
CA ALA A 136 10.75 8.77 -2.38
C ALA A 136 11.40 9.72 -3.37
N THR A 137 11.40 9.30 -4.63
CA THR A 137 11.68 10.13 -5.79
C THR A 137 10.61 9.84 -6.84
N LEU A 138 9.97 10.89 -7.36
CA LEU A 138 9.00 10.76 -8.44
C LEU A 138 9.70 10.25 -9.70
N ILE A 139 9.13 9.24 -10.34
CA ILE A 139 9.54 8.76 -11.66
C ILE A 139 8.74 9.52 -12.72
N ASP A 140 7.42 9.44 -12.64
CA ASP A 140 6.50 10.16 -13.52
C ASP A 140 5.12 10.34 -12.90
N GLN A 141 4.31 11.18 -13.55
CA GLN A 141 2.90 11.40 -13.25
C GLN A 141 2.12 11.35 -14.56
N THR A 142 1.05 10.55 -14.60
CA THR A 142 0.25 10.37 -15.81
C THR A 142 -1.24 10.33 -15.49
N PRO A 143 -2.11 10.86 -16.38
CA PRO A 143 -3.54 10.59 -16.33
C PRO A 143 -3.80 9.09 -16.40
N SER A 144 -4.74 8.60 -15.61
CA SER A 144 -5.07 7.18 -15.49
C SER A 144 -6.55 6.98 -15.18
N MET A 145 -6.95 5.74 -15.08
CA MET A 145 -8.25 5.32 -14.59
C MET A 145 -8.06 4.35 -13.43
N HIS A 146 -8.87 4.47 -12.38
CA HIS A 146 -8.93 3.47 -11.31
C HIS A 146 -10.40 3.13 -11.04
N ALA A 147 -10.74 1.84 -11.02
CA ALA A 147 -12.13 1.35 -10.86
C ALA A 147 -13.17 2.08 -11.74
N GLY A 148 -12.79 2.40 -13.00
CA GLY A 148 -13.67 3.09 -13.95
C GLY A 148 -13.83 4.60 -13.72
N LYS A 149 -13.07 5.20 -12.79
CA LYS A 149 -13.08 6.64 -12.50
C LYS A 149 -11.77 7.29 -12.94
N PRO A 150 -11.79 8.55 -13.40
CA PRO A 150 -10.57 9.32 -13.67
C PRO A 150 -9.71 9.41 -12.43
N ALA A 151 -8.42 9.19 -12.58
CA ALA A 151 -7.41 9.29 -11.54
C ALA A 151 -6.08 9.80 -12.13
N THR A 152 -5.18 10.24 -11.28
CA THR A 152 -3.79 10.51 -11.64
C THR A 152 -2.91 9.42 -11.02
N LEU A 153 -2.08 8.79 -11.83
CA LEU A 153 -1.10 7.81 -11.39
C LEU A 153 0.23 8.50 -11.11
N LEU A 154 0.72 8.36 -9.89
CA LEU A 154 2.07 8.74 -9.49
C LEU A 154 2.92 7.47 -9.43
N ARG A 155 4.02 7.42 -10.22
CA ARG A 155 5.01 6.35 -10.12
C ARG A 155 6.21 6.87 -9.35
N ILE A 156 6.60 6.12 -8.34
CA ILE A 156 7.50 6.58 -7.28
C ILE A 156 8.55 5.50 -7.04
N LYS A 157 9.82 5.89 -7.03
CA LYS A 157 10.92 5.03 -6.57
C LYS A 157 11.15 5.29 -5.08
N VAL A 158 11.09 4.25 -4.27
CA VAL A 158 11.34 4.33 -2.82
C VAL A 158 12.71 3.73 -2.51
N LYS A 159 13.54 4.45 -1.76
CA LYS A 159 14.82 3.91 -1.28
C LYS A 159 14.55 2.93 -0.14
N PRO A 160 15.00 1.67 -0.24
CA PRO A 160 14.83 0.70 0.84
C PRO A 160 15.66 1.08 2.06
N THR A 161 15.11 0.82 3.25
CA THR A 161 15.85 0.94 4.50
C THR A 161 16.47 -0.42 4.83
N LEU A 162 17.76 -0.54 4.62
CA LEU A 162 18.52 -1.73 5.00
C LEU A 162 19.45 -1.35 6.16
N ALA A 163 19.17 -1.91 7.34
CA ALA A 163 20.00 -1.67 8.52
C ALA A 163 21.03 -2.79 8.73
N GLY A 164 22.25 -2.40 9.17
CA GLY A 164 23.30 -3.30 9.62
C GLY A 164 23.91 -4.18 8.56
N THR A 165 24.39 -5.37 8.98
CA THR A 165 25.10 -6.34 8.14
C THR A 165 24.27 -6.86 6.96
N ARG A 166 22.94 -6.78 7.02
CA ARG A 166 22.04 -7.20 5.95
C ARG A 166 22.22 -6.38 4.67
N SER A 167 22.59 -5.10 4.80
CA SER A 167 22.80 -4.23 3.64
C SER A 167 23.91 -4.70 2.70
N ARG A 168 24.91 -5.42 3.22
CA ARG A 168 26.05 -5.94 2.46
C ARG A 168 25.74 -7.23 1.68
N LEU A 169 24.67 -7.93 2.08
CA LEU A 169 24.29 -9.22 1.49
C LEU A 169 23.16 -9.09 0.49
N VAL A 170 22.42 -7.98 0.51
CA VAL A 170 21.28 -7.74 -0.37
C VAL A 170 21.75 -7.03 -1.63
N ASN A 171 21.53 -7.66 -2.78
CA ASN A 171 21.79 -7.04 -4.07
C ASN A 171 20.67 -6.06 -4.39
N GLU A 172 21.02 -4.79 -4.53
CA GLU A 172 20.18 -3.65 -5.00
C GLU A 172 18.66 -3.86 -4.90
N PRO A 173 18.10 -3.76 -3.68
CA PRO A 173 16.65 -3.89 -3.54
C PRO A 173 15.96 -2.79 -4.33
N LYS A 174 14.94 -3.18 -5.09
CA LYS A 174 14.13 -2.26 -5.88
C LYS A 174 12.74 -2.19 -5.27
N ILE A 175 12.30 -0.98 -4.97
CA ILE A 175 10.93 -0.72 -4.52
C ILE A 175 10.35 0.33 -5.44
N GLU A 176 9.29 -0.02 -6.14
CA GLU A 176 8.45 0.90 -6.90
C GLU A 176 7.07 0.96 -6.23
N LEU A 177 6.62 2.18 -5.96
CA LEU A 177 5.30 2.48 -5.44
C LEU A 177 4.51 3.22 -6.53
N ARG A 178 3.31 2.75 -6.81
CA ARG A 178 2.33 3.38 -7.68
C ARG A 178 1.16 3.83 -6.83
N VAL A 179 0.79 5.11 -6.91
CA VAL A 179 -0.33 5.67 -6.15
C VAL A 179 -1.31 6.30 -7.13
N TRP A 180 -2.56 5.87 -7.10
CA TRP A 180 -3.65 6.51 -7.82
C TRP A 180 -4.33 7.51 -6.90
N VAL A 181 -4.40 8.75 -7.34
CA VAL A 181 -5.09 9.82 -6.63
C VAL A 181 -6.29 10.28 -7.43
N ASP A 182 -7.37 10.63 -6.74
CA ASP A 182 -8.58 11.18 -7.33
C ASP A 182 -8.39 12.66 -7.74
N SER A 183 -9.45 13.30 -8.21
CA SER A 183 -9.45 14.72 -8.59
C SER A 183 -9.16 15.69 -7.43
N ASN A 184 -9.28 15.25 -6.18
CA ASN A 184 -8.97 16.01 -4.97
C ASN A 184 -7.57 15.73 -4.44
N GLY A 185 -6.80 14.88 -5.14
CA GLY A 185 -5.48 14.42 -4.73
C GLY A 185 -5.51 13.35 -3.63
N ILE A 186 -6.68 12.80 -3.29
CA ILE A 186 -6.83 11.77 -2.25
C ILE A 186 -6.44 10.42 -2.85
N PRO A 187 -5.52 9.64 -2.22
CA PRO A 187 -5.23 8.29 -2.64
C PRO A 187 -6.47 7.40 -2.61
N VAL A 188 -6.73 6.73 -3.73
CA VAL A 188 -7.82 5.75 -3.87
C VAL A 188 -7.28 4.33 -3.96
N ALA A 189 -6.04 4.16 -4.40
CA ALA A 189 -5.33 2.88 -4.43
C ALA A 189 -3.83 3.07 -4.41
N ALA A 190 -3.10 2.04 -4.02
CA ALA A 190 -1.66 1.94 -4.23
C ALA A 190 -1.23 0.51 -4.57
N GLU A 191 -0.12 0.40 -5.29
CA GLU A 191 0.62 -0.85 -5.48
C GLU A 191 2.08 -0.64 -5.13
N ARG A 192 2.67 -1.59 -4.41
CA ARG A 192 4.10 -1.64 -4.12
C ARG A 192 4.69 -2.92 -4.67
N ASP A 193 5.62 -2.78 -5.59
CA ASP A 193 6.44 -3.87 -6.09
C ASP A 193 7.80 -3.83 -5.39
N SER A 194 8.14 -4.89 -4.67
CA SER A 194 9.42 -5.03 -3.97
C SER A 194 10.15 -6.25 -4.50
N ASN A 195 11.39 -6.06 -4.90
CA ASN A 195 12.26 -7.14 -5.37
C ASN A 195 13.63 -7.02 -4.70
N TYR A 196 14.06 -8.08 -4.05
CA TYR A 196 15.40 -8.15 -3.51
C TYR A 196 15.97 -9.56 -3.65
N SER A 197 17.27 -9.63 -3.82
CA SER A 197 18.00 -10.89 -3.82
C SER A 197 19.18 -10.82 -2.85
N VAL A 198 19.51 -11.97 -2.29
CA VAL A 198 20.64 -12.17 -1.40
C VAL A 198 21.53 -13.20 -2.05
N SER A 199 22.85 -12.90 -2.10
CA SER A 199 23.84 -13.87 -2.53
C SER A 199 24.88 -14.05 -1.43
N PHE A 200 25.02 -15.27 -0.95
CA PHE A 200 26.03 -15.63 0.03
C PHE A 200 26.73 -16.91 -0.40
N LEU A 201 28.01 -16.81 -0.75
CA LEU A 201 28.79 -17.89 -1.36
C LEU A 201 28.09 -18.46 -2.60
N VAL A 202 27.67 -19.74 -2.53
CA VAL A 202 26.95 -20.45 -3.61
C VAL A 202 25.42 -20.41 -3.47
N VAL A 203 24.92 -19.82 -2.38
CA VAL A 203 23.48 -19.74 -2.11
C VAL A 203 22.92 -18.43 -2.65
N LYS A 204 21.90 -18.55 -3.51
CA LYS A 204 21.09 -17.42 -3.97
C LYS A 204 19.69 -17.56 -3.38
N ALA A 205 19.20 -16.50 -2.78
CA ALA A 205 17.81 -16.37 -2.34
C ALA A 205 17.22 -15.08 -2.90
N GLY A 206 15.95 -15.12 -3.22
CA GLY A 206 15.23 -13.95 -3.75
C GLY A 206 13.82 -13.87 -3.18
N ASN A 207 13.29 -12.66 -3.16
CA ASN A 207 11.92 -12.41 -2.82
C ASN A 207 11.35 -11.35 -3.76
N VAL A 208 10.21 -11.65 -4.35
CA VAL A 208 9.39 -10.70 -5.10
C VAL A 208 8.05 -10.60 -4.37
N ARG A 209 7.74 -9.41 -3.88
CA ARG A 209 6.49 -9.14 -3.18
C ARG A 209 5.75 -8.02 -3.90
N LYS A 210 4.48 -8.26 -4.17
CA LYS A 210 3.56 -7.29 -4.73
C LYS A 210 2.42 -7.08 -3.74
N GLU A 211 2.24 -5.84 -3.31
CA GLU A 211 1.17 -5.42 -2.41
C GLU A 211 0.26 -4.45 -3.15
N ARG A 212 -1.04 -4.56 -2.92
CA ARG A 212 -2.06 -3.68 -3.47
C ARG A 212 -3.00 -3.26 -2.37
N TRP A 213 -3.31 -1.99 -2.31
CA TRP A 213 -4.25 -1.40 -1.36
C TRP A 213 -5.35 -0.65 -2.10
N GLU A 214 -6.59 -0.85 -1.67
CA GLU A 214 -7.72 0.01 -1.98
C GLU A 214 -8.00 0.87 -0.76
N PHE A 215 -8.07 2.18 -0.95
CA PHE A 215 -8.23 3.10 0.16
C PHE A 215 -9.64 3.65 0.26
N SER A 216 -10.05 3.98 1.49
CA SER A 216 -11.26 4.70 1.81
C SER A 216 -10.99 5.67 2.95
N THR A 217 -11.84 6.67 3.11
CA THR A 217 -11.74 7.63 4.21
C THR A 217 -12.83 7.38 5.23
N PHE A 218 -12.51 7.56 6.52
CA PHE A 218 -13.45 7.52 7.62
C PHE A 218 -13.03 8.54 8.68
N GLY A 219 -13.85 9.59 8.86
CA GLY A 219 -13.49 10.71 9.73
C GLY A 219 -12.17 11.37 9.30
N ASP A 220 -11.23 11.44 10.22
CA ASP A 220 -9.89 12.00 10.03
C ASP A 220 -8.85 10.96 9.54
N ARG A 221 -9.30 9.86 8.96
CA ARG A 221 -8.47 8.70 8.64
C ARG A 221 -8.56 8.29 7.17
N LEU A 222 -7.43 8.01 6.57
CA LEU A 222 -7.29 7.23 5.35
C LEU A 222 -6.92 5.80 5.76
N TYR A 223 -7.74 4.82 5.40
CA TYR A 223 -7.51 3.41 5.73
C TYR A 223 -7.59 2.53 4.49
N ALA A 224 -6.95 1.37 4.50
CA ALA A 224 -7.11 0.37 3.46
C ALA A 224 -8.40 -0.40 3.70
N SER A 225 -9.38 -0.27 2.80
CA SER A 225 -10.57 -1.11 2.79
C SER A 225 -10.25 -2.53 2.32
N ARG A 226 -9.18 -2.68 1.54
CA ARG A 226 -8.63 -3.96 1.07
C ARG A 226 -7.12 -3.90 0.94
N ASN A 227 -6.45 -4.99 1.33
CA ASN A 227 -5.03 -5.21 1.09
C ASN A 227 -4.83 -6.61 0.49
N ASP A 228 -4.28 -6.69 -0.70
CA ASP A 228 -3.88 -7.93 -1.37
C ASP A 228 -2.35 -7.99 -1.44
N GLU A 229 -1.80 -9.15 -1.15
CA GLU A 229 -0.37 -9.43 -1.24
C GLU A 229 -0.11 -10.69 -2.03
N ASP A 230 0.80 -10.62 -3.00
CA ASP A 230 1.39 -11.76 -3.69
C ASP A 230 2.89 -11.81 -3.34
N ASN A 231 3.34 -12.93 -2.84
CA ASN A 231 4.74 -13.13 -2.42
C ASN A 231 5.31 -14.38 -3.08
N ARG A 232 6.50 -14.23 -3.69
CA ARG A 232 7.29 -15.34 -4.23
C ARG A 232 8.68 -15.28 -3.61
N ALA A 233 8.96 -16.25 -2.75
CA ALA A 233 10.27 -16.45 -2.19
C ALA A 233 10.97 -17.64 -2.86
N SER A 234 12.26 -17.53 -3.11
CA SER A 234 13.08 -18.60 -3.67
C SER A 234 14.37 -18.74 -2.91
N ALA A 235 14.79 -19.97 -2.65
CA ALA A 235 16.09 -20.29 -2.06
C ALA A 235 16.49 -21.72 -2.39
N VAL A 236 17.77 -21.93 -2.78
CA VAL A 236 18.37 -23.25 -2.98
C VAL A 236 17.51 -24.17 -3.87
N GLY A 237 17.04 -23.64 -5.03
CA GLY A 237 16.25 -24.41 -5.98
C GLY A 237 14.80 -24.70 -5.59
N LYS A 238 14.34 -24.18 -4.43
CA LYS A 238 12.93 -24.25 -3.99
C LYS A 238 12.27 -22.89 -4.14
N SER A 239 10.98 -22.89 -4.46
CA SER A 239 10.19 -21.66 -4.45
C SER A 239 8.92 -21.85 -3.64
N ILE A 240 8.50 -20.78 -2.97
CA ILE A 240 7.24 -20.69 -2.24
C ILE A 240 6.48 -19.53 -2.85
N VAL A 241 5.23 -19.79 -3.23
CA VAL A 241 4.31 -18.75 -3.69
C VAL A 241 3.19 -18.67 -2.67
N SER A 242 2.88 -17.46 -2.22
CA SER A 242 1.74 -17.24 -1.32
C SER A 242 1.00 -15.97 -1.73
N SER A 243 -0.30 -15.98 -1.55
CA SER A 243 -1.15 -14.80 -1.67
C SER A 243 -1.98 -14.63 -0.42
N ARG A 244 -2.25 -13.37 -0.08
CA ARG A 244 -3.06 -12.97 1.04
C ARG A 244 -4.01 -11.86 0.60
N SER A 245 -5.25 -11.93 1.05
CA SER A 245 -6.24 -10.87 0.86
C SER A 245 -6.90 -10.56 2.20
N VAL A 246 -6.90 -9.29 2.59
CA VAL A 246 -7.59 -8.81 3.79
C VAL A 246 -8.55 -7.70 3.39
N THR A 247 -9.79 -7.80 3.86
CA THR A 247 -10.78 -6.72 3.73
C THR A 247 -11.09 -6.16 5.11
N TYR A 248 -11.20 -4.84 5.20
CA TYR A 248 -11.48 -4.12 6.44
C TYR A 248 -12.77 -3.33 6.28
N ALA A 249 -13.74 -3.53 7.16
CA ALA A 249 -15.00 -2.81 7.21
C ALA A 249 -15.09 -2.01 8.52
N PRO A 250 -15.29 -0.68 8.48
CA PRO A 250 -15.53 0.13 9.67
C PRO A 250 -16.73 -0.38 10.48
N LYS A 251 -16.66 -0.21 11.81
CA LYS A 251 -17.73 -0.52 12.77
C LYS A 251 -18.48 0.73 13.21
#